data_51ecf9a25bbbd62eab2201b011acdafc
#
_entry.id   51ecf9a25bbbd62eab2201b011acdafc
#
_cell.length_a   1.000
_cell.length_b   1.000
_cell.length_c   1.000
_cell.angle_alpha   90.00
_cell.angle_beta   90.00
_cell.angle_gamma   90.00
#
_symmetry.space_group_name_H-M   'P 1'
#
loop_
_entity.id
_entity.type
_entity.pdbx_description
1 polymer ?
#
loop_
_entity_poly.entity_id
_entity_poly.type
_entity_poly.pdbx_seq_one_letter_code
_entity_poly.pdbx_strand_id
1 'polypeptide(L)' 'MINKYEYYEHMKQQIAAEAKTQEEYEKRVRALADKLKI' A
#
# COMPACT_ATOMS: atom_id res chain seq x y z
N MET A 1 6.46 -4.35 18.06
CA MET A 1 5.78 -5.11 17.01
C MET A 1 4.94 -4.16 16.14
N ILE A 2 5.07 -4.24 14.84
CA ILE A 2 4.36 -3.33 13.94
C ILE A 2 2.94 -3.80 13.72
N ASN A 3 2.00 -2.87 13.93
CA ASN A 3 0.59 -3.08 13.64
C ASN A 3 0.40 -3.15 12.13
N LYS A 4 -0.52 -3.99 11.65
CA LYS A 4 -0.74 -4.12 10.22
C LYS A 4 -1.16 -2.80 9.56
N TYR A 5 -1.86 -1.95 10.29
CA TYR A 5 -2.25 -0.65 9.76
C TYR A 5 -1.06 0.28 9.61
N GLU A 6 -0.12 0.20 10.54
CA GLU A 6 1.11 0.98 10.45
C GLU A 6 1.95 0.51 9.26
N TYR A 7 2.04 -0.80 9.09
CA TYR A 7 2.74 -1.37 7.96
C TYR A 7 2.09 -0.94 6.65
N TYR A 8 0.76 -0.99 6.60
CA TYR A 8 -0.01 -0.59 5.43
C TYR A 8 0.28 0.87 5.05
N GLU A 9 0.23 1.75 6.04
CA GLU A 9 0.50 3.18 5.82
C GLU A 9 1.92 3.39 5.30
N HIS A 10 2.87 2.71 5.90
CA HIS A 10 4.27 2.82 5.48
C HIS A 10 4.45 2.36 4.03
N MET A 11 3.85 1.24 3.68
CA MET A 11 3.96 0.70 2.33
C MET A 11 3.23 1.58 1.31
N LYS A 12 2.13 2.19 1.71
CA LYS A 12 1.42 3.12 0.83
C LYS A 12 2.33 4.27 0.42
N GLN A 13 3.10 4.77 1.36
CA GLN A 13 4.02 5.88 1.06
C GLN A 13 5.08 5.44 0.06
N GLN A 14 5.61 4.23 0.22
CA GLN A 14 6.59 3.71 -0.72
C GLN A 14 5.98 3.48 -2.09
N ILE A 15 4.77 2.95 -2.13
CA ILE A 15 4.08 2.71 -3.39
C ILE A 15 3.82 4.04 -4.10
N ALA A 16 3.43 5.07 -3.36
CA ALA A 16 3.19 6.39 -3.94
C ALA A 16 4.46 6.95 -4.58
N ALA A 17 5.61 6.68 -3.97
CA ALA A 17 6.88 7.14 -4.52
C ALA A 17 7.29 6.38 -5.77
N GLU A 18 6.86 5.13 -5.89
CA GLU A 18 7.26 4.27 -7.02
C GLU A 18 6.25 4.25 -8.15
N ALA A 19 4.97 4.42 -7.82
CA ALA A 19 3.93 4.37 -8.83
C ALA A 19 4.04 5.55 -9.78
N LYS A 20 3.93 5.27 -11.08
CA LYS A 20 4.03 6.31 -12.11
C LYS A 20 2.70 6.95 -12.41
N THR A 21 1.60 6.25 -12.13
CA THR A 21 0.26 6.76 -12.39
C THR A 21 -0.64 6.50 -11.20
N GLN A 22 -1.74 7.22 -11.15
CA GLN A 22 -2.74 7.02 -10.11
C GLN A 22 -3.31 5.61 -10.17
N GLU A 23 -3.54 5.12 -11.38
CA GLU A 23 -4.08 3.78 -11.58
C GLU A 23 -3.15 2.72 -11.01
N GLU A 24 -1.86 2.85 -11.27
CA GLU A 24 -0.87 1.91 -10.77
C GLU A 24 -0.81 1.95 -9.24
N TYR A 25 -0.87 3.16 -8.70
CA TYR A 25 -0.90 3.34 -7.25
C TYR A 25 -2.08 2.61 -6.63
N GLU A 26 -3.27 2.82 -7.18
CA GLU A 26 -4.48 2.21 -6.64
C GLU A 26 -4.43 0.69 -6.73
N LYS A 27 -3.92 0.15 -7.83
CA LYS A 27 -3.79 -1.29 -8.00
C LYS A 27 -2.89 -1.89 -6.92
N ARG A 28 -1.75 -1.26 -6.70
CA ARG A 28 -0.78 -1.77 -5.73
C ARG A 28 -1.31 -1.67 -4.31
N VAL A 29 -1.96 -0.57 -4.00
CA VAL A 29 -2.52 -0.37 -2.65
C VAL A 29 -3.63 -1.37 -2.40
N ARG A 30 -4.47 -1.63 -3.39
CA ARG A 30 -5.55 -2.61 -3.25
C ARG A 30 -4.98 -4.00 -3.01
N ALA A 31 -3.95 -4.38 -3.75
CA ALA A 31 -3.31 -5.69 -3.57
C ALA A 31 -2.71 -5.80 -2.18
N LEU A 32 -2.12 -4.73 -1.70
CA LEU A 32 -1.54 -4.70 -0.36
C LEU A 32 -2.62 -4.87 0.71
N ALA A 33 -3.71 -4.13 0.56
CA ALA A 33 -4.81 -4.21 1.52
C ALA A 33 -5.40 -5.61 1.56
N ASP A 34 -5.55 -6.22 0.39
CA ASP A 34 -6.08 -7.58 0.30
C ASP A 34 -5.14 -8.58 0.97
N LYS A 35 -3.85 -8.40 0.77
CA LYS A 35 -2.83 -9.28 1.36
C LYS A 35 -2.86 -9.19 2.88
N LEU A 36 -3.07 -8.00 3.40
CA LEU A 36 -3.12 -7.77 4.84
C LEU A 36 -4.51 -7.97 5.42
N LYS A 37 -5.49 -8.15 4.58
CA LYS A 37 -6.89 -8.34 5.00
C LYS A 37 -7.43 -7.16 5.80
N ILE A 38 -7.16 -6.00 5.29
CA ILE A 38 -7.65 -4.76 5.88
C ILE A 38 -8.95 -4.33 5.23
#